data_83bc1e639028895000c90e999c77c9a4
#
_entry.id   83bc1e639028895000c90e999c77c9a4
#
_cell.length_a   1.000
_cell.length_b   1.000
_cell.length_c   1.000
_cell.angle_alpha   90.00
_cell.angle_beta   90.00
_cell.angle_gamma   90.00
#
_symmetry.space_group_name_H-M   'P 1'
#
loop_
_entity.id
_entity.type
_entity.pdbx_description
1 polymer ?
#
loop_
_entity_poly.entity_id
_entity_poly.type
_entity_poly.pdbx_seq_one_letter_code
_entity_poly.pdbx_strand_id
1 'polypeptide(L)'
;LHNQARIHNGYHYTRSILTGLRCRVNLRRFVDEFRSAVIDRDASHYAIARIGSNISARQFELFCDRIGAPIARASDDVRTLFDPDLIEEVYRTEELIFDSTILRGLMESRTQQAGVDVRLNTNVERVEPLGTGMIRATVESKGEVRTIDTPYVLNCTYSALNEVMARSGLPLVALKHELAEMTLIEVPPALEDLSITVMCGPFFSVMRFPSRQLFTLSHVRYTPHCSWRDQADHFEPTRQVFERLDKSTRFPHMIRDASRYLPVLSQSQYVDSMWEVKTVLPMTEVDDSRPILFLKHH
;
A
#
# COMPACT_ATOMS: atom_id res chain seq x y z
N LEU A 1 -5.42 -9.89 0.25
CA LEU A 1 -4.78 -8.58 0.10
C LEU A 1 -3.71 -8.44 1.17
N HIS A 2 -2.47 -8.18 0.78
CA HIS A 2 -1.31 -8.09 1.69
C HIS A 2 -0.82 -6.64 1.82
N ASN A 3 -1.74 -5.72 2.11
CA ASN A 3 -1.44 -4.31 2.27
C ASN A 3 -2.29 -3.71 3.38
N GLN A 4 -1.91 -2.53 3.90
CA GLN A 4 -2.76 -1.79 4.83
C GLN A 4 -4.09 -1.45 4.15
N ALA A 5 -5.19 -1.69 4.87
CA ALA A 5 -6.54 -1.40 4.38
C ALA A 5 -6.91 0.08 4.57
N ARG A 6 -6.04 1.00 4.14
CA ARG A 6 -6.17 2.45 4.33
C ARG A 6 -6.75 3.14 3.10
N ILE A 7 -7.68 4.04 3.32
CA ILE A 7 -8.19 4.98 2.32
C ILE A 7 -7.58 6.34 2.62
N HIS A 8 -6.53 6.70 1.87
CA HIS A 8 -5.77 7.92 2.10
C HIS A 8 -6.58 9.19 1.84
N ASN A 9 -6.55 10.13 2.79
CA ASN A 9 -7.12 11.47 2.67
C ASN A 9 -6.05 12.56 2.48
N GLY A 10 -4.83 12.17 2.16
CA GLY A 10 -3.74 13.09 1.82
C GLY A 10 -2.72 13.34 2.93
N TYR A 11 -3.06 13.12 4.18
CA TYR A 11 -2.22 13.45 5.36
C TYR A 11 -0.80 12.88 5.30
N HIS A 12 -0.64 11.71 4.67
CA HIS A 12 0.65 11.01 4.58
C HIS A 12 1.66 11.67 3.63
N TYR A 13 1.21 12.57 2.74
CA TYR A 13 2.03 13.11 1.64
C TYR A 13 2.39 14.58 1.83
N THR A 14 2.87 14.95 3.01
CA THR A 14 3.09 16.32 3.45
C THR A 14 4.10 17.12 2.62
N ARG A 15 4.94 16.46 1.84
CA ARG A 15 5.93 17.08 0.96
C ARG A 15 5.50 17.13 -0.52
N SER A 16 4.23 16.75 -0.80
CA SER A 16 3.65 16.81 -2.15
C SER A 16 2.18 17.21 -2.13
N ILE A 17 1.92 18.50 -2.32
CA ILE A 17 0.56 19.06 -2.34
C ILE A 17 -0.31 18.35 -3.39
N LEU A 18 0.23 18.12 -4.59
CA LEU A 18 -0.50 17.47 -5.67
C LEU A 18 -0.94 16.04 -5.30
N THR A 19 -0.04 15.28 -4.65
CA THR A 19 -0.38 13.93 -4.16
C THR A 19 -1.45 14.00 -3.07
N GLY A 20 -1.32 14.93 -2.12
CA GLY A 20 -2.32 15.16 -1.08
C GLY A 20 -3.70 15.49 -1.65
N LEU A 21 -3.80 16.43 -2.59
CA LEU A 21 -5.05 16.80 -3.26
C LEU A 21 -5.68 15.62 -4.03
N ARG A 22 -4.87 14.83 -4.74
CA ARG A 22 -5.36 13.63 -5.45
C ARG A 22 -5.95 12.59 -4.49
N CYS A 23 -5.31 12.38 -3.34
CA CYS A 23 -5.85 11.49 -2.31
C CYS A 23 -7.20 11.99 -1.78
N ARG A 24 -7.33 13.29 -1.52
CA ARG A 24 -8.61 13.92 -1.12
C ARG A 24 -9.75 13.64 -2.09
N VAL A 25 -9.50 13.84 -3.38
CA VAL A 25 -10.50 13.58 -4.43
C VAL A 25 -10.85 12.09 -4.50
N ASN A 26 -9.82 11.24 -4.45
CA ASN A 26 -10.01 9.80 -4.58
C ASN A 26 -10.68 9.17 -3.36
N LEU A 27 -10.46 9.69 -2.14
CA LEU A 27 -11.15 9.20 -0.96
C LEU A 27 -12.67 9.31 -1.12
N ARG A 28 -13.17 10.48 -1.53
CA ARG A 28 -14.62 10.68 -1.73
C ARG A 28 -15.17 9.71 -2.76
N ARG A 29 -14.52 9.61 -3.93
CA ARG A 29 -14.92 8.67 -4.98
C ARG A 29 -14.93 7.22 -4.51
N PHE A 30 -13.92 6.81 -3.75
CA PHE A 30 -13.85 5.45 -3.21
C PHE A 30 -14.98 5.19 -2.21
N VAL A 31 -15.24 6.14 -1.31
CA VAL A 31 -16.32 6.03 -0.31
C VAL A 31 -17.69 5.95 -0.99
N ASP A 32 -17.95 6.81 -1.98
CA ASP A 32 -19.23 6.81 -2.72
C ASP A 32 -19.43 5.49 -3.49
N GLU A 33 -18.37 4.97 -4.09
CA GLU A 33 -18.43 3.77 -4.93
C GLU A 33 -18.46 2.47 -4.14
N PHE A 34 -17.75 2.41 -2.98
CA PHE A 34 -17.54 1.19 -2.21
C PHE A 34 -17.98 1.33 -0.75
N ARG A 35 -19.03 2.12 -0.47
CA ARG A 35 -19.48 2.47 0.88
C ARG A 35 -19.64 1.26 1.80
N SER A 36 -20.14 0.13 1.31
CA SER A 36 -20.35 -1.07 2.10
C SER A 36 -19.06 -1.76 2.57
N ALA A 37 -17.92 -1.47 1.89
CA ALA A 37 -16.61 -1.95 2.31
C ALA A 37 -15.89 -0.98 3.25
N VAL A 38 -16.37 0.26 3.37
CA VAL A 38 -15.71 1.31 4.18
C VAL A 38 -16.10 1.18 5.65
N ILE A 39 -15.09 1.27 6.52
CA ILE A 39 -15.25 1.28 7.98
C ILE A 39 -14.83 2.66 8.48
N ASP A 40 -15.72 3.33 9.20
CA ASP A 40 -15.58 4.69 9.70
C ASP A 40 -15.63 4.81 11.23
N ARG A 41 -15.64 3.67 11.95
CA ARG A 41 -15.73 3.64 13.41
C ARG A 41 -14.42 3.96 14.11
N ASP A 42 -13.29 3.68 13.49
CA ASP A 42 -11.97 3.86 14.10
C ASP A 42 -11.52 5.33 13.97
N ALA A 43 -11.07 5.91 15.07
CA ALA A 43 -10.53 7.25 15.07
C ALA A 43 -9.09 7.25 14.54
N SER A 44 -8.88 7.95 13.42
CA SER A 44 -7.54 8.07 12.82
C SER A 44 -6.76 9.22 13.45
N HIS A 45 -5.49 8.95 13.81
CA HIS A 45 -4.59 9.91 14.43
C HIS A 45 -3.23 9.95 13.73
N TYR A 46 -2.73 11.16 13.55
CA TYR A 46 -1.38 11.43 13.08
C TYR A 46 -0.56 12.12 14.17
N ALA A 47 0.52 11.49 14.58
CA ALA A 47 1.45 12.00 15.57
C ALA A 47 2.74 12.47 14.89
N ILE A 48 3.13 13.72 15.13
CA ILE A 48 4.32 14.31 14.54
C ILE A 48 5.49 14.11 15.49
N ALA A 49 6.51 13.41 15.03
CA ALA A 49 7.69 13.17 15.85
C ALA A 49 8.51 14.45 16.02
N ARG A 50 9.02 14.67 17.23
CA ARG A 50 9.83 15.84 17.60
C ARG A 50 11.23 15.80 16.98
N ILE A 51 11.82 14.59 16.95
CA ILE A 51 13.19 14.37 16.48
C ILE A 51 13.18 13.44 15.28
N GLY A 52 13.93 13.77 14.24
CA GLY A 52 14.05 12.97 13.02
C GLY A 52 12.84 13.03 12.09
N SER A 53 11.90 13.91 12.35
CA SER A 53 10.79 14.22 11.43
C SER A 53 11.26 15.17 10.32
N ASN A 54 10.74 14.94 9.10
CA ASN A 54 10.97 15.82 7.94
C ASN A 54 10.12 17.09 7.99
N ILE A 55 9.12 17.15 8.88
CA ILE A 55 8.23 18.30 9.07
C ILE A 55 7.95 18.52 10.56
N SER A 56 7.64 19.76 10.94
CA SER A 56 7.09 20.11 12.25
C SER A 56 5.57 19.97 12.28
N ALA A 57 4.99 19.99 13.49
CA ALA A 57 3.54 20.04 13.68
C ALA A 57 2.91 21.24 12.95
N ARG A 58 3.56 22.42 13.01
CA ARG A 58 3.09 23.61 12.29
C ARG A 58 3.08 23.44 10.77
N GLN A 59 4.11 22.80 10.21
CA GLN A 59 4.14 22.49 8.77
C GLN A 59 3.05 21.50 8.38
N PHE A 60 2.75 20.53 9.23
CA PHE A 60 1.63 19.61 9.01
C PHE A 60 0.28 20.34 8.99
N GLU A 61 0.02 21.25 9.94
CA GLU A 61 -1.18 22.08 9.96
C GLU A 61 -1.35 22.88 8.67
N LEU A 62 -0.30 23.60 8.26
CA LEU A 62 -0.30 24.39 7.03
C LEU A 62 -0.52 23.55 5.77
N PHE A 63 0.05 22.36 5.72
CA PHE A 63 -0.17 21.44 4.63
C PHE A 63 -1.64 20.97 4.58
N CYS A 64 -2.20 20.56 5.72
CA CYS A 64 -3.59 20.11 5.81
C CYS A 64 -4.58 21.22 5.41
N ASP A 65 -4.35 22.45 5.89
CA ASP A 65 -5.12 23.62 5.48
C ASP A 65 -5.07 23.82 3.96
N ARG A 66 -3.87 23.76 3.38
CA ARG A 66 -3.65 23.96 1.93
C ARG A 66 -4.32 22.93 1.04
N ILE A 67 -4.41 21.66 1.48
CA ILE A 67 -5.13 20.61 0.74
C ILE A 67 -6.61 20.50 1.15
N GLY A 68 -7.06 21.31 2.10
CA GLY A 68 -8.40 21.29 2.66
C GLY A 68 -8.72 20.01 3.44
N ALA A 69 -7.72 19.35 4.06
CA ALA A 69 -7.89 18.15 4.87
C ALA A 69 -8.18 18.53 6.33
N PRO A 70 -9.36 18.20 6.89
CA PRO A 70 -9.71 18.56 8.27
C PRO A 70 -8.78 17.88 9.28
N ILE A 71 -8.30 18.66 10.26
CA ILE A 71 -7.58 18.15 11.42
C ILE A 71 -8.08 18.84 12.68
N ALA A 72 -7.96 18.15 13.80
CA ALA A 72 -8.14 18.71 15.13
C ALA A 72 -7.06 18.14 16.06
N ARG A 73 -6.69 18.87 17.12
CA ARG A 73 -5.84 18.27 18.15
C ARG A 73 -6.53 17.07 18.75
N ALA A 74 -5.78 16.00 18.98
CA ALA A 74 -6.31 14.83 19.67
C ALA A 74 -6.71 15.18 21.12
N SER A 75 -7.66 14.40 21.66
CA SER A 75 -8.06 14.50 23.06
C SER A 75 -6.89 14.12 24.00
N ASP A 76 -6.97 14.57 25.24
CA ASP A 76 -5.88 14.35 26.21
C ASP A 76 -5.67 12.87 26.53
N ASP A 77 -6.74 12.06 26.56
CA ASP A 77 -6.68 10.62 26.73
C ASP A 77 -5.86 9.93 25.61
N VAL A 78 -5.99 10.36 24.37
CA VAL A 78 -5.17 9.87 23.25
C VAL A 78 -3.74 10.41 23.34
N ARG A 79 -3.57 11.68 23.65
CA ARG A 79 -2.24 12.31 23.72
C ARG A 79 -1.36 11.69 24.80
N THR A 80 -1.94 11.30 25.94
CA THR A 80 -1.23 10.66 27.06
C THR A 80 -0.72 9.24 26.75
N LEU A 81 -1.16 8.62 25.65
CA LEU A 81 -0.63 7.34 25.18
C LEU A 81 0.80 7.48 24.61
N PHE A 82 1.18 8.69 24.20
CA PHE A 82 2.47 8.95 23.54
C PHE A 82 3.51 9.48 24.49
N ASP A 83 4.78 9.23 24.17
CA ASP A 83 5.90 9.84 24.85
C ASP A 83 6.00 11.33 24.49
N PRO A 84 5.85 12.26 25.44
CA PRO A 84 5.84 13.70 25.19
C PRO A 84 7.21 14.27 24.80
N ASP A 85 8.30 13.56 25.10
CA ASP A 85 9.65 13.97 24.72
C ASP A 85 9.94 13.63 23.25
N LEU A 86 9.24 12.63 22.70
CA LEU A 86 9.43 12.15 21.33
C LEU A 86 8.36 12.64 20.35
N ILE A 87 7.16 12.99 20.82
CA ILE A 87 6.06 13.49 19.99
C ILE A 87 5.86 14.99 20.22
N GLU A 88 5.79 15.75 19.13
CA GLU A 88 5.54 17.20 19.15
C GLU A 88 4.07 17.51 19.33
N GLU A 89 3.20 16.84 18.54
CA GLU A 89 1.75 17.01 18.60
C GLU A 89 1.04 15.80 17.99
N VAL A 90 -0.20 15.56 18.43
CA VAL A 90 -1.08 14.50 17.93
C VAL A 90 -2.37 15.12 17.40
N TYR A 91 -2.72 14.76 16.16
CA TYR A 91 -3.90 15.24 15.48
C TYR A 91 -4.90 14.11 15.21
N ARG A 92 -6.17 14.36 15.47
CA ARG A 92 -7.26 13.57 14.93
C ARG A 92 -7.47 13.96 13.48
N THR A 93 -7.66 12.96 12.61
CA THR A 93 -7.78 13.12 11.15
C THR A 93 -9.00 12.36 10.63
N GLU A 94 -9.40 12.66 9.39
CA GLU A 94 -10.49 11.98 8.70
C GLU A 94 -9.95 10.98 7.67
N GLU A 95 -9.16 10.03 8.10
CA GLU A 95 -8.71 8.93 7.26
C GLU A 95 -9.50 7.67 7.60
N LEU A 96 -9.82 6.87 6.60
CA LEU A 96 -10.71 5.73 6.72
C LEU A 96 -9.98 4.43 6.42
N ILE A 97 -10.60 3.32 6.80
CA ILE A 97 -10.16 1.97 6.46
C ILE A 97 -11.25 1.24 5.68
N PHE A 98 -10.88 0.15 5.03
CA PHE A 98 -11.86 -0.69 4.32
C PHE A 98 -11.65 -2.17 4.61
N ASP A 99 -12.71 -2.96 4.48
CA ASP A 99 -12.62 -4.42 4.50
C ASP A 99 -12.33 -4.94 3.09
N SER A 100 -11.13 -5.51 2.93
CA SER A 100 -10.68 -6.04 1.64
C SER A 100 -11.47 -7.28 1.19
N THR A 101 -12.09 -8.01 2.10
CA THR A 101 -12.92 -9.19 1.78
C THR A 101 -14.25 -8.73 1.19
N ILE A 102 -14.86 -7.71 1.79
CA ILE A 102 -16.10 -7.11 1.26
C ILE A 102 -15.81 -6.47 -0.10
N LEU A 103 -14.73 -5.69 -0.21
CA LEU A 103 -14.35 -5.06 -1.49
C LEU A 103 -14.14 -6.10 -2.60
N ARG A 104 -13.48 -7.22 -2.30
CA ARG A 104 -13.30 -8.33 -3.24
C ARG A 104 -14.64 -8.88 -3.71
N GLY A 105 -15.56 -9.17 -2.79
CA GLY A 105 -16.89 -9.67 -3.14
C GLY A 105 -17.69 -8.71 -4.03
N LEU A 106 -17.59 -7.40 -3.77
CA LEU A 106 -18.19 -6.37 -4.63
C LEU A 106 -17.62 -6.41 -6.04
N MET A 107 -16.30 -6.52 -6.18
CA MET A 107 -15.64 -6.58 -7.49
C MET A 107 -15.95 -7.89 -8.23
N GLU A 108 -15.98 -9.02 -7.54
CA GLU A 108 -16.41 -10.32 -8.10
C GLU A 108 -17.85 -10.23 -8.65
N SER A 109 -18.77 -9.64 -7.87
CA SER A 109 -20.15 -9.43 -8.30
C SER A 109 -20.26 -8.50 -9.53
N ARG A 110 -19.51 -7.40 -9.56
CA ARG A 110 -19.49 -6.47 -10.68
C ARG A 110 -18.95 -7.11 -11.97
N THR A 111 -17.86 -7.85 -11.88
CA THR A 111 -17.28 -8.56 -13.04
C THR A 111 -18.25 -9.61 -13.60
N GLN A 112 -18.94 -10.34 -12.73
CA GLN A 112 -19.97 -11.30 -13.13
C GLN A 112 -21.15 -10.61 -13.82
N GLN A 113 -21.66 -9.51 -13.25
CA GLN A 113 -22.76 -8.72 -13.84
C GLN A 113 -22.39 -8.11 -15.19
N ALA A 114 -21.13 -7.76 -15.36
CA ALA A 114 -20.60 -7.24 -16.63
C ALA A 114 -20.33 -8.34 -17.68
N GLY A 115 -20.58 -9.61 -17.37
CA GLY A 115 -20.33 -10.74 -18.28
C GLY A 115 -18.85 -11.01 -18.52
N VAL A 116 -17.97 -10.60 -17.61
CA VAL A 116 -16.52 -10.83 -17.73
C VAL A 116 -16.19 -12.29 -17.46
N ASP A 117 -15.49 -12.94 -18.39
CA ASP A 117 -14.94 -14.31 -18.19
C ASP A 117 -13.65 -14.23 -17.36
N VAL A 118 -13.77 -14.47 -16.05
CA VAL A 118 -12.64 -14.47 -15.11
C VAL A 118 -12.04 -15.87 -15.03
N ARG A 119 -10.79 -16.03 -15.50
CA ARG A 119 -10.07 -17.30 -15.49
C ARG A 119 -8.98 -17.28 -14.43
N LEU A 120 -9.25 -17.90 -13.29
CA LEU A 120 -8.26 -18.06 -12.22
C LEU A 120 -7.28 -19.19 -12.58
N ASN A 121 -6.09 -19.19 -11.96
CA ASN A 121 -5.00 -20.15 -12.21
C ASN A 121 -4.62 -20.23 -13.69
N THR A 122 -4.73 -19.11 -14.39
CA THR A 122 -4.38 -18.97 -15.80
C THR A 122 -3.30 -17.90 -15.93
N ASN A 123 -2.16 -18.26 -16.47
CA ASN A 123 -1.02 -17.39 -16.64
C ASN A 123 -0.94 -16.89 -18.10
N VAL A 124 -0.71 -15.59 -18.29
CA VAL A 124 -0.40 -15.06 -19.63
C VAL A 124 1.11 -15.18 -19.84
N GLU A 125 1.50 -16.09 -20.73
CA GLU A 125 2.91 -16.35 -21.00
C GLU A 125 3.55 -15.28 -21.87
N ARG A 126 2.87 -14.88 -22.94
CA ARG A 126 3.36 -13.83 -23.84
C ARG A 126 2.23 -13.24 -24.66
N VAL A 127 2.51 -12.08 -25.24
CA VAL A 127 1.65 -11.41 -26.22
C VAL A 127 2.46 -11.09 -27.48
N GLU A 128 1.85 -11.23 -28.64
CA GLU A 128 2.50 -10.95 -29.93
C GLU A 128 1.52 -10.30 -30.91
N PRO A 129 1.93 -9.26 -31.66
CA PRO A 129 1.07 -8.65 -32.65
C PRO A 129 0.87 -9.61 -33.83
N LEU A 130 -0.34 -9.65 -34.35
CA LEU A 130 -0.67 -10.30 -35.62
C LEU A 130 -0.79 -9.24 -36.71
N GLY A 131 -0.40 -9.56 -37.94
CA GLY A 131 -0.45 -8.62 -39.07
C GLY A 131 -1.84 -8.08 -39.44
N THR A 132 -2.88 -8.51 -38.75
CA THR A 132 -4.29 -8.13 -38.93
C THR A 132 -4.74 -7.01 -37.99
N GLY A 133 -3.86 -6.41 -37.19
CA GLY A 133 -4.22 -5.46 -36.11
C GLY A 133 -4.74 -6.15 -34.84
N MET A 134 -4.70 -7.47 -34.80
CA MET A 134 -4.99 -8.28 -33.60
C MET A 134 -3.74 -8.57 -32.81
N ILE A 135 -3.91 -8.93 -31.55
CA ILE A 135 -2.85 -9.38 -30.63
C ILE A 135 -3.18 -10.81 -30.24
N ARG A 136 -2.20 -11.70 -30.32
CA ARG A 136 -2.30 -13.06 -29.80
C ARG A 136 -1.74 -13.13 -28.39
N ALA A 137 -2.56 -13.51 -27.42
CA ALA A 137 -2.14 -13.86 -26.07
C ALA A 137 -1.99 -15.37 -25.96
N THR A 138 -0.80 -15.84 -25.60
CA THR A 138 -0.57 -17.23 -25.21
C THR A 138 -0.81 -17.36 -23.71
N VAL A 139 -1.71 -18.26 -23.33
CA VAL A 139 -2.11 -18.48 -21.93
C VAL A 139 -1.86 -19.94 -21.56
N GLU A 140 -1.42 -20.15 -20.33
CA GLU A 140 -1.23 -21.48 -19.73
C GLU A 140 -2.16 -21.66 -18.54
N SER A 141 -2.84 -22.79 -18.48
CA SER A 141 -3.68 -23.16 -17.35
C SER A 141 -3.60 -24.68 -17.13
N LYS A 142 -3.21 -25.11 -15.95
CA LYS A 142 -3.07 -26.52 -15.57
C LYS A 142 -2.22 -27.37 -16.53
N GLY A 143 -1.16 -26.77 -17.08
CA GLY A 143 -0.27 -27.42 -18.05
C GLY A 143 -0.78 -27.40 -19.50
N GLU A 144 -1.97 -26.90 -19.77
CA GLU A 144 -2.50 -26.71 -21.12
C GLU A 144 -2.19 -25.29 -21.61
N VAL A 145 -1.58 -25.23 -22.80
CA VAL A 145 -1.30 -23.96 -23.48
C VAL A 145 -2.38 -23.70 -24.53
N ARG A 146 -2.94 -22.50 -24.50
CA ARG A 146 -3.97 -22.04 -25.46
C ARG A 146 -3.62 -20.64 -25.97
N THR A 147 -4.22 -20.24 -27.07
CA THR A 147 -4.10 -18.90 -27.63
C THR A 147 -5.43 -18.19 -27.69
N ILE A 148 -5.42 -16.87 -27.47
CA ILE A 148 -6.56 -15.98 -27.56
C ILE A 148 -6.18 -14.82 -28.46
N ASP A 149 -6.88 -14.62 -29.56
CA ASP A 149 -6.69 -13.50 -30.47
C ASP A 149 -7.68 -12.38 -30.07
N THR A 150 -7.17 -11.16 -29.84
CA THR A 150 -7.97 -10.02 -29.35
C THR A 150 -7.42 -8.72 -29.90
N PRO A 151 -8.26 -7.68 -30.08
CA PRO A 151 -7.78 -6.37 -30.51
C PRO A 151 -6.97 -5.62 -29.44
N TYR A 152 -7.16 -5.93 -28.15
CA TYR A 152 -6.51 -5.24 -27.04
C TYR A 152 -6.07 -6.20 -25.95
N VAL A 153 -4.93 -5.92 -25.32
CA VAL A 153 -4.44 -6.56 -24.09
C VAL A 153 -4.07 -5.48 -23.09
N LEU A 154 -4.63 -5.56 -21.88
CA LEU A 154 -4.28 -4.70 -20.76
C LEU A 154 -3.44 -5.48 -19.75
N ASN A 155 -2.16 -5.13 -19.64
CA ASN A 155 -1.27 -5.75 -18.65
C ASN A 155 -1.43 -5.05 -17.28
N CYS A 156 -2.23 -5.65 -16.40
CA CYS A 156 -2.52 -5.16 -15.05
C CYS A 156 -1.86 -6.03 -13.97
N THR A 157 -0.74 -6.66 -14.26
CA THR A 157 -0.09 -7.68 -13.41
C THR A 157 0.79 -7.11 -12.29
N TYR A 158 0.83 -5.80 -12.11
CA TYR A 158 1.55 -5.09 -11.04
C TYR A 158 3.03 -5.49 -10.94
N SER A 159 3.43 -6.29 -9.94
CA SER A 159 4.81 -6.74 -9.75
C SER A 159 5.32 -7.67 -10.86
N ALA A 160 4.43 -8.32 -11.60
CA ALA A 160 4.76 -9.20 -12.72
C ALA A 160 4.64 -8.50 -14.10
N LEU A 161 4.51 -7.17 -14.14
CA LEU A 161 4.35 -6.41 -15.39
C LEU A 161 5.44 -6.72 -16.40
N ASN A 162 6.69 -6.74 -15.96
CA ASN A 162 7.84 -7.04 -16.83
C ASN A 162 7.99 -8.52 -17.19
N GLU A 163 7.32 -9.44 -16.49
CA GLU A 163 7.33 -10.86 -16.86
C GLU A 163 6.67 -11.08 -18.22
N VAL A 164 5.48 -10.50 -18.41
CA VAL A 164 4.78 -10.57 -19.69
C VAL A 164 5.56 -9.81 -20.77
N MET A 165 6.12 -8.64 -20.44
CA MET A 165 6.89 -7.82 -21.39
C MET A 165 8.16 -8.53 -21.86
N ALA A 166 8.96 -9.08 -20.93
CA ALA A 166 10.19 -9.81 -21.25
C ALA A 166 9.91 -11.02 -22.15
N ARG A 167 8.92 -11.84 -21.83
CA ARG A 167 8.54 -13.02 -22.62
C ARG A 167 7.96 -12.66 -23.99
N SER A 168 7.46 -11.43 -24.13
CA SER A 168 6.91 -10.90 -25.39
C SER A 168 7.94 -10.15 -26.23
N GLY A 169 9.21 -10.04 -25.80
CA GLY A 169 10.22 -9.26 -26.48
C GLY A 169 9.95 -7.74 -26.47
N LEU A 170 9.15 -7.25 -25.51
CA LEU A 170 8.82 -5.84 -25.36
C LEU A 170 9.83 -5.14 -24.44
N PRO A 171 10.04 -3.81 -24.61
CA PRO A 171 10.91 -3.05 -23.72
C PRO A 171 10.43 -3.11 -22.28
N LEU A 172 11.36 -3.38 -21.33
CA LEU A 172 11.03 -3.41 -19.92
C LEU A 172 10.80 -2.00 -19.36
N VAL A 173 9.88 -1.90 -18.43
CA VAL A 173 9.69 -0.69 -17.60
C VAL A 173 10.72 -0.72 -16.47
N ALA A 174 11.40 0.40 -16.21
CA ALA A 174 12.27 0.50 -15.06
C ALA A 174 11.44 0.39 -13.77
N LEU A 175 11.49 -0.76 -13.09
CA LEU A 175 10.78 -1.04 -11.85
C LEU A 175 11.77 -1.31 -10.71
N LYS A 176 11.41 -0.85 -9.52
CA LYS A 176 12.02 -1.24 -8.25
C LYS A 176 11.02 -2.08 -7.46
N HIS A 177 11.48 -3.21 -6.98
CA HIS A 177 10.72 -4.12 -6.14
C HIS A 177 11.27 -4.10 -4.72
N GLU A 178 10.38 -4.28 -3.74
CA GLU A 178 10.74 -4.39 -2.33
C GLU A 178 9.98 -5.59 -1.74
N LEU A 179 10.69 -6.53 -1.10
CA LEU A 179 10.03 -7.52 -0.25
C LEU A 179 9.55 -6.79 1.00
N ALA A 180 8.23 -6.68 1.14
CA ALA A 180 7.59 -5.98 2.24
C ALA A 180 6.92 -6.95 3.21
N GLU A 181 7.17 -6.74 4.50
CA GLU A 181 6.48 -7.39 5.60
C GLU A 181 5.43 -6.46 6.19
N MET A 182 4.22 -6.95 6.35
CA MET A 182 3.17 -6.32 7.13
C MET A 182 2.84 -7.23 8.30
N THR A 183 3.27 -6.87 9.52
CA THR A 183 2.98 -7.70 10.68
C THR A 183 1.54 -7.55 11.13
N LEU A 184 0.93 -8.65 11.55
CA LEU A 184 -0.39 -8.72 12.15
C LEU A 184 -0.24 -8.92 13.66
N ILE A 185 -0.90 -8.06 14.42
CA ILE A 185 -0.79 -8.01 15.88
C ILE A 185 -2.16 -7.91 16.55
N GLU A 186 -2.24 -8.43 17.76
CA GLU A 186 -3.25 -8.04 18.74
C GLU A 186 -2.75 -6.82 19.49
N VAL A 187 -3.61 -5.84 19.70
CA VAL A 187 -3.28 -4.60 20.41
C VAL A 187 -3.93 -4.58 21.80
N PRO A 188 -3.38 -3.84 22.77
CA PRO A 188 -4.01 -3.64 24.06
C PRO A 188 -5.34 -2.83 23.90
N PRO A 189 -6.29 -2.96 24.86
CA PRO A 189 -7.61 -2.31 24.78
C PRO A 189 -7.56 -0.81 24.53
N ALA A 190 -6.54 -0.13 25.02
CA ALA A 190 -6.35 1.31 24.80
C ALA A 190 -6.15 1.71 23.32
N LEU A 191 -5.86 0.75 22.44
CA LEU A 191 -5.61 0.98 21.00
C LEU A 191 -6.70 0.38 20.10
N GLU A 192 -7.69 -0.32 20.63
CA GLU A 192 -8.66 -1.09 19.81
C GLU A 192 -9.48 -0.24 18.83
N ASP A 193 -9.77 1.03 19.17
CA ASP A 193 -10.54 1.94 18.32
C ASP A 193 -9.69 3.04 17.68
N LEU A 194 -8.35 2.85 17.67
CA LEU A 194 -7.42 3.85 17.18
C LEU A 194 -6.62 3.33 15.98
N SER A 195 -6.57 4.12 14.92
CA SER A 195 -5.58 3.99 13.87
C SER A 195 -4.53 5.10 14.03
N ILE A 196 -3.28 4.72 14.21
CA ILE A 196 -2.19 5.65 14.55
C ILE A 196 -1.12 5.62 13.47
N THR A 197 -0.70 6.81 13.03
CA THR A 197 0.47 6.98 12.18
C THR A 197 1.42 7.99 12.80
N VAL A 198 2.62 7.58 13.13
CA VAL A 198 3.70 8.49 13.52
C VAL A 198 4.46 8.91 12.27
N MET A 199 4.74 10.19 12.11
CA MET A 199 5.38 10.76 10.93
C MET A 199 6.20 12.04 11.26
N CYS A 200 6.95 12.59 10.35
CA CYS A 200 7.18 12.29 8.93
C CYS A 200 8.63 11.81 8.73
N GLY A 201 8.82 10.53 8.41
CA GLY A 201 10.17 9.96 8.25
C GLY A 201 10.18 8.46 8.57
N PRO A 202 11.24 7.94 9.18
CA PRO A 202 11.45 6.51 9.39
C PRO A 202 10.66 5.96 10.59
N PHE A 203 9.36 6.24 10.64
CA PHE A 203 8.46 5.88 11.74
C PHE A 203 7.51 4.73 11.36
N PHE A 204 6.34 4.64 11.99
CA PHE A 204 5.47 3.48 11.92
C PHE A 204 3.99 3.85 11.82
N SER A 205 3.17 2.85 11.47
CA SER A 205 1.71 2.93 11.55
C SER A 205 1.15 1.68 12.20
N VAL A 206 0.16 1.87 13.08
CA VAL A 206 -0.69 0.81 13.64
C VAL A 206 -2.10 1.05 13.16
N MET A 207 -2.71 0.06 12.49
CA MET A 207 -4.03 0.23 11.91
C MET A 207 -4.82 -1.07 11.99
N ARG A 208 -6.13 -0.95 12.23
CA ARG A 208 -7.02 -2.10 12.16
C ARG A 208 -6.96 -2.76 10.79
N PHE A 209 -6.97 -4.08 10.78
CA PHE A 209 -7.04 -4.93 9.59
C PHE A 209 -8.33 -5.78 9.66
N PRO A 210 -9.46 -5.25 9.15
CA PRO A 210 -10.79 -5.78 9.42
C PRO A 210 -10.98 -7.23 8.98
N SER A 211 -10.45 -7.60 7.82
CA SER A 211 -10.60 -8.95 7.24
C SER A 211 -10.00 -10.07 8.10
N ARG A 212 -9.15 -9.76 9.07
CA ARG A 212 -8.56 -10.70 10.03
C ARG A 212 -8.92 -10.39 11.48
N GLN A 213 -9.65 -9.32 11.74
CA GLN A 213 -9.95 -8.81 13.10
C GLN A 213 -8.69 -8.54 13.94
N LEU A 214 -7.61 -8.17 13.29
CA LEU A 214 -6.31 -7.85 13.86
C LEU A 214 -5.93 -6.40 13.54
N PHE A 215 -4.74 -6.02 13.96
CA PHE A 215 -4.09 -4.77 13.55
C PHE A 215 -2.85 -5.07 12.71
N THR A 216 -2.50 -4.15 11.84
CA THR A 216 -1.20 -4.17 11.17
C THR A 216 -0.25 -3.24 11.91
N LEU A 217 0.98 -3.67 12.12
CA LEU A 217 2.10 -2.80 12.44
C LEU A 217 3.06 -2.78 11.24
N SER A 218 3.26 -1.61 10.67
CA SER A 218 4.27 -1.39 9.63
C SER A 218 5.27 -0.34 10.10
N HIS A 219 6.51 -0.46 9.68
CA HIS A 219 7.58 0.45 10.06
C HIS A 219 8.46 0.77 8.86
N VAL A 220 8.68 2.05 8.55
CA VAL A 220 9.40 2.48 7.35
C VAL A 220 10.79 1.83 7.22
N ARG A 221 11.49 1.62 8.36
CA ARG A 221 12.83 0.99 8.36
C ARG A 221 12.80 -0.52 8.22
N TYR A 222 11.75 -1.19 8.71
CA TYR A 222 11.77 -2.65 8.91
C TYR A 222 10.80 -3.38 7.99
N THR A 223 9.72 -2.73 7.55
CA THR A 223 8.77 -3.29 6.57
C THR A 223 9.46 -3.69 5.26
N PRO A 224 10.35 -2.90 4.64
CA PRO A 224 11.15 -3.37 3.53
C PRO A 224 12.30 -4.24 4.04
N HIS A 225 12.35 -5.51 3.61
CA HIS A 225 13.44 -6.44 3.95
C HIS A 225 14.62 -6.33 3.00
N CYS A 226 14.32 -6.30 1.71
CA CYS A 226 15.31 -6.11 0.65
C CYS A 226 14.67 -5.44 -0.56
N SER A 227 15.48 -4.99 -1.49
CA SER A 227 15.00 -4.42 -2.74
C SER A 227 15.87 -4.87 -3.92
N TRP A 228 15.24 -4.96 -5.10
CA TRP A 228 15.93 -5.21 -6.37
C TRP A 228 15.31 -4.38 -7.49
N ARG A 229 15.92 -4.37 -8.65
CA ARG A 229 15.44 -3.62 -9.81
C ARG A 229 15.45 -4.54 -11.02
N ASP A 230 14.46 -4.38 -11.87
CA ASP A 230 14.47 -5.00 -13.18
C ASP A 230 15.50 -4.31 -14.07
N GLN A 231 16.33 -5.11 -14.73
CA GLN A 231 17.36 -4.70 -15.66
C GLN A 231 17.15 -5.43 -16.99
N ALA A 232 17.39 -4.73 -18.10
CA ALA A 232 17.14 -5.29 -19.41
C ALA A 232 18.06 -6.49 -19.75
N ASP A 233 19.26 -6.49 -19.20
CA ASP A 233 20.29 -7.52 -19.38
C ASP A 233 20.22 -8.64 -18.32
N HIS A 234 19.50 -8.41 -17.25
CA HIS A 234 19.33 -9.36 -16.15
C HIS A 234 17.92 -9.25 -15.55
N PHE A 235 16.96 -9.88 -16.21
CA PHE A 235 15.59 -9.98 -15.73
C PHE A 235 15.32 -11.33 -15.08
N GLU A 236 14.74 -11.31 -13.90
CA GLU A 236 14.28 -12.50 -13.18
C GLU A 236 12.83 -12.34 -12.76
N PRO A 237 11.95 -13.34 -13.00
CA PRO A 237 10.56 -13.27 -12.62
C PRO A 237 10.39 -12.98 -11.14
N THR A 238 9.60 -11.96 -10.82
CA THR A 238 9.38 -11.46 -9.47
C THR A 238 8.90 -12.55 -8.50
N ARG A 239 8.08 -13.49 -8.99
CA ARG A 239 7.61 -14.62 -8.20
C ARG A 239 8.76 -15.54 -7.77
N GLN A 240 9.71 -15.84 -8.65
CA GLN A 240 10.87 -16.68 -8.33
C GLN A 240 11.76 -16.01 -7.29
N VAL A 241 11.98 -14.69 -7.43
CA VAL A 241 12.69 -13.90 -6.41
C VAL A 241 11.96 -13.99 -5.08
N PHE A 242 10.65 -13.74 -5.06
CA PHE A 242 9.83 -13.77 -3.85
C PHE A 242 9.87 -15.14 -3.14
N GLU A 243 9.82 -16.25 -3.88
CA GLU A 243 9.80 -17.60 -3.30
C GLU A 243 11.11 -17.96 -2.59
N ARG A 244 12.26 -17.48 -3.07
CA ARG A 244 13.58 -17.78 -2.47
C ARG A 244 14.04 -16.84 -1.38
N LEU A 245 13.40 -15.65 -1.25
CA LEU A 245 13.80 -14.68 -0.24
C LEU A 245 13.42 -15.13 1.18
N ASP A 246 14.31 -14.84 2.14
CA ASP A 246 14.03 -15.05 3.56
C ASP A 246 12.86 -14.17 4.02
N LYS A 247 11.95 -14.80 4.75
CA LYS A 247 10.75 -14.19 5.33
C LYS A 247 10.76 -14.25 6.86
N SER A 248 11.92 -14.15 7.46
CA SER A 248 12.06 -14.01 8.93
C SER A 248 11.49 -12.68 9.38
N THR A 249 10.54 -12.70 10.33
CA THR A 249 9.86 -11.48 10.77
C THR A 249 10.81 -10.50 11.46
N ARG A 250 10.61 -9.21 11.19
CA ARG A 250 11.26 -8.09 11.88
C ARG A 250 10.36 -7.45 12.95
N PHE A 251 9.27 -8.11 13.31
CA PHE A 251 8.40 -7.64 14.39
C PHE A 251 9.15 -7.22 15.66
N PRO A 252 10.13 -7.98 16.19
CA PRO A 252 10.86 -7.56 17.40
C PRO A 252 11.57 -6.20 17.27
N HIS A 253 12.01 -5.86 16.07
CA HIS A 253 12.61 -4.55 15.81
C HIS A 253 11.53 -3.46 15.68
N MET A 254 10.42 -3.77 14.96
CA MET A 254 9.30 -2.84 14.76
C MET A 254 8.67 -2.44 16.09
N ILE A 255 8.35 -3.43 16.94
CA ILE A 255 7.66 -3.18 18.20
C ILE A 255 8.56 -2.42 19.19
N ARG A 256 9.85 -2.77 19.28
CA ARG A 256 10.81 -2.10 20.14
C ARG A 256 10.98 -0.61 19.77
N ASP A 257 11.08 -0.30 18.47
CA ASP A 257 11.25 1.09 18.01
C ASP A 257 9.93 1.89 18.14
N ALA A 258 8.82 1.29 17.79
CA ALA A 258 7.49 1.91 17.87
C ALA A 258 7.06 2.21 19.31
N SER A 259 7.36 1.30 20.25
CA SER A 259 7.01 1.46 21.67
C SER A 259 7.74 2.61 22.36
N ARG A 260 8.81 3.14 21.78
CA ARG A 260 9.45 4.36 22.28
C ARG A 260 8.54 5.58 22.15
N TYR A 261 7.78 5.65 21.06
CA TYR A 261 6.86 6.76 20.75
C TYR A 261 5.47 6.53 21.32
N LEU A 262 5.05 5.27 21.37
CA LEU A 262 3.73 4.83 21.83
C LEU A 262 3.93 3.68 22.84
N PRO A 263 4.26 3.97 24.11
CA PRO A 263 4.68 2.96 25.09
C PRO A 263 3.71 1.81 25.30
N VAL A 264 2.41 2.08 25.25
CA VAL A 264 1.36 1.07 25.41
C VAL A 264 1.43 -0.03 24.35
N LEU A 265 2.02 0.25 23.19
CA LEU A 265 2.19 -0.70 22.08
C LEU A 265 3.09 -1.89 22.46
N SER A 266 3.96 -1.75 23.48
CA SER A 266 4.79 -2.84 24.00
C SER A 266 3.99 -4.03 24.52
N GLN A 267 2.70 -3.85 24.82
CA GLN A 267 1.79 -4.90 25.28
C GLN A 267 1.16 -5.69 24.12
N SER A 268 1.40 -5.28 22.87
CA SER A 268 0.88 -5.96 21.69
C SER A 268 1.54 -7.32 21.47
N GLN A 269 0.78 -8.26 20.92
CA GLN A 269 1.24 -9.62 20.63
C GLN A 269 1.34 -9.85 19.14
N TYR A 270 2.45 -10.43 18.71
CA TYR A 270 2.61 -10.87 17.32
C TYR A 270 1.74 -12.08 17.03
N VAL A 271 1.03 -12.05 15.90
CA VAL A 271 0.19 -13.17 15.45
C VAL A 271 0.75 -13.77 14.18
N ASP A 272 1.03 -12.95 13.15
CA ASP A 272 1.42 -13.42 11.82
C ASP A 272 2.10 -12.30 11.03
N SER A 273 2.65 -12.61 9.87
CA SER A 273 3.14 -11.64 8.90
C SER A 273 2.58 -11.91 7.51
N MET A 274 2.11 -10.86 6.87
CA MET A 274 1.78 -10.86 5.45
C MET A 274 2.99 -10.38 4.65
N TRP A 275 3.33 -11.13 3.61
CA TRP A 275 4.47 -10.84 2.74
C TRP A 275 4.00 -10.51 1.33
N GLU A 276 4.59 -9.48 0.74
CA GLU A 276 4.23 -9.08 -0.62
C GLU A 276 5.42 -8.39 -1.30
N VAL A 277 5.42 -8.44 -2.62
CA VAL A 277 6.34 -7.62 -3.42
C VAL A 277 5.68 -6.28 -3.71
N LYS A 278 6.18 -5.24 -3.06
CA LYS A 278 5.82 -3.86 -3.38
C LYS A 278 6.64 -3.38 -4.57
N THR A 279 5.96 -2.96 -5.62
CA THR A 279 6.58 -2.51 -6.87
C THR A 279 6.31 -1.03 -7.08
N VAL A 280 7.36 -0.28 -7.38
CA VAL A 280 7.30 1.17 -7.61
C VAL A 280 8.17 1.55 -8.80
N LEU A 281 7.87 2.70 -9.42
CA LEU A 281 8.81 3.34 -10.33
C LEU A 281 9.99 3.88 -9.52
N PRO A 282 11.22 3.83 -10.04
CA PRO A 282 12.35 4.51 -9.43
C PRO A 282 12.03 5.99 -9.27
N MET A 283 12.16 6.48 -8.04
CA MET A 283 11.90 7.88 -7.71
C MET A 283 13.09 8.46 -6.96
N THR A 284 13.19 9.77 -6.98
CA THR A 284 14.08 10.50 -6.09
C THR A 284 13.43 10.53 -4.71
N GLU A 285 14.21 10.31 -3.65
CA GLU A 285 13.70 10.32 -2.26
C GLU A 285 13.53 11.74 -1.70
N VAL A 286 13.49 12.75 -2.58
CA VAL A 286 13.50 14.18 -2.17
C VAL A 286 12.13 14.66 -1.72
N ASP A 287 11.04 14.06 -2.24
CA ASP A 287 9.67 14.46 -1.93
C ASP A 287 8.71 13.26 -1.86
N ASP A 288 7.44 13.53 -1.56
CA ASP A 288 6.37 12.52 -1.49
C ASP A 288 5.62 12.35 -2.82
N SER A 289 6.16 12.86 -3.93
CA SER A 289 5.52 12.71 -5.23
C SER A 289 5.45 11.24 -5.65
N ARG A 290 4.38 10.89 -6.32
CA ARG A 290 4.17 9.56 -6.88
C ARG A 290 4.37 9.64 -8.38
N PRO A 291 5.48 9.13 -8.94
CA PRO A 291 5.71 9.14 -10.37
C PRO A 291 4.61 8.36 -11.08
N ILE A 292 4.20 8.88 -12.21
CA ILE A 292 3.23 8.24 -13.11
C ILE A 292 3.95 7.96 -14.41
N LEU A 293 4.01 6.69 -14.80
CA LEU A 293 4.48 6.32 -16.12
C LEU A 293 3.40 6.69 -17.14
N PHE A 294 3.71 7.65 -17.99
CA PHE A 294 2.83 8.06 -19.08
C PHE A 294 3.60 7.97 -20.39
N LEU A 295 3.29 6.95 -21.19
CA LEU A 295 3.79 6.82 -22.55
C LEU A 295 2.68 7.26 -23.51
N LYS A 296 2.87 8.40 -24.14
CA LYS A 296 2.01 8.85 -25.25
C LYS A 296 2.73 8.53 -26.55
N HIS A 297 2.28 7.50 -27.24
CA HIS A 297 2.66 7.33 -28.65
C HIS A 297 1.85 8.30 -29.51
N HIS A 298 2.55 9.14 -30.27
CA HIS A 298 1.96 9.99 -31.29
C HIS A 298 1.93 9.26 -32.62
#